data_dc0c426f9df7af1b62bf2cce70b8b7fa
#
_entry.id   dc0c426f9df7af1b62bf2cce70b8b7fa
#
_cell.length_a   1.000
_cell.length_b   1.000
_cell.length_c   1.000
_cell.angle_alpha   90.00
_cell.angle_beta   90.00
_cell.angle_gamma   90.00
#
_symmetry.space_group_name_H-M   'P 1'
#
loop_
_entity.id
_entity.type
_entity.pdbx_description
1 polymer ?
#
loop_
_entity_poly.entity_id
_entity_poly.type
_entity_poly.pdbx_seq_one_letter_code
_entity_poly.pdbx_strand_id
1 'polypeptide(L)'
;MGKKLSALVICILFIVAGSAREWKVQDVPIAHLEDRNRYVCDPEGILSNQARFEVDAAMRTIEDSTGVQALIAVLPEIDPNDCFEFAYELGQQNGVGTGNDKGIVILLCTGERCIQFVTGYGIEGVMPDAVCRSIQEKHMNPHFRNDDWDGGMIQGAKAIEALLLDEPELMPEDDMEDDITLGQFAATFVTIILTFTGLIVFVDRRQRRCPKCRKVALKKISRTYHGKIHGMKYYTSLFECQNCHHQLSREEREY
;
A
#
# COMPACT_ATOMS: atom_id res chain seq x y z
N MET A 1 13.05 -23.97 -50.11
CA MET A 1 12.04 -23.52 -49.15
C MET A 1 12.06 -24.28 -47.79
N GLY A 2 12.77 -25.41 -47.65
CA GLY A 2 12.80 -26.20 -46.44
C GLY A 2 13.66 -25.71 -45.25
N LYS A 3 14.68 -24.87 -45.49
CA LYS A 3 15.60 -24.38 -44.44
C LYS A 3 15.04 -23.25 -43.56
N LYS A 4 14.04 -22.48 -44.05
CA LYS A 4 13.41 -21.41 -43.27
C LYS A 4 12.29 -21.90 -42.34
N LEU A 5 11.69 -23.04 -42.68
CA LEU A 5 10.64 -23.66 -41.86
C LEU A 5 11.23 -24.35 -40.61
N SER A 6 12.45 -24.90 -40.71
CA SER A 6 13.14 -25.59 -39.60
C SER A 6 13.59 -24.58 -38.52
N ALA A 7 13.99 -23.35 -38.88
CA ALA A 7 14.38 -22.31 -37.92
C ALA A 7 13.18 -21.77 -37.13
N LEU A 8 11.99 -21.70 -37.75
CA LEU A 8 10.77 -21.23 -37.08
C LEU A 8 10.26 -22.26 -36.04
N VAL A 9 10.39 -23.55 -36.34
CA VAL A 9 9.98 -24.64 -35.43
C VAL A 9 10.92 -24.73 -34.22
N ILE A 10 12.23 -24.44 -34.40
CA ILE A 10 13.18 -24.41 -33.30
C ILE A 10 12.97 -23.21 -32.37
N CYS A 11 12.54 -22.02 -32.88
CA CYS A 11 12.17 -20.88 -32.04
C CYS A 11 10.90 -21.13 -31.21
N ILE A 12 9.96 -21.93 -31.67
CA ILE A 12 8.71 -22.23 -30.96
C ILE A 12 8.93 -23.24 -29.83
N LEU A 13 9.97 -24.08 -29.91
CA LEU A 13 10.32 -25.07 -28.90
C LEU A 13 11.05 -24.47 -27.66
N PHE A 14 11.48 -23.19 -27.71
CA PHE A 14 12.11 -22.50 -26.60
C PHE A 14 11.15 -21.66 -25.74
N ILE A 15 9.86 -21.65 -26.05
CA ILE A 15 8.85 -21.19 -25.10
C ILE A 15 8.43 -22.42 -24.25
N VAL A 16 9.37 -23.00 -23.56
CA VAL A 16 9.05 -23.74 -22.35
C VAL A 16 8.64 -22.67 -21.36
N ALA A 17 7.35 -22.45 -21.21
CA ALA A 17 6.80 -21.76 -20.07
C ALA A 17 7.38 -22.48 -18.84
N GLY A 18 8.36 -21.87 -18.21
CA GLY A 18 8.79 -22.27 -16.88
C GLY A 18 7.57 -22.05 -16.00
N SER A 19 6.76 -23.09 -15.76
CA SER A 19 5.80 -23.08 -14.67
C SER A 19 6.64 -22.84 -13.44
N ALA A 20 6.47 -21.68 -12.80
CA ALA A 20 7.06 -21.44 -11.50
C ALA A 20 6.61 -22.61 -10.61
N ARG A 21 7.52 -23.15 -9.83
CA ARG A 21 7.22 -24.25 -8.92
C ARG A 21 6.39 -23.68 -7.79
N GLU A 22 5.16 -24.13 -7.64
CA GLU A 22 4.37 -23.86 -6.45
C GLU A 22 4.95 -24.66 -5.27
N TRP A 23 5.35 -23.95 -4.23
CA TRP A 23 5.92 -24.55 -3.03
C TRP A 23 4.80 -24.94 -2.06
N LYS A 24 4.88 -26.15 -1.52
CA LYS A 24 4.04 -26.60 -0.40
C LYS A 24 4.82 -26.49 0.90
N VAL A 25 4.13 -26.33 2.01
CA VAL A 25 4.75 -26.18 3.33
C VAL A 25 5.78 -27.27 3.63
N GLN A 26 5.42 -28.55 3.33
CA GLN A 26 6.31 -29.68 3.58
C GLN A 26 7.52 -29.78 2.65
N ASP A 27 7.53 -29.03 1.53
CA ASP A 27 8.61 -29.07 0.54
C ASP A 27 9.66 -27.98 0.78
N VAL A 28 9.39 -27.03 1.71
CA VAL A 28 10.31 -25.93 2.03
C VAL A 28 11.52 -26.47 2.78
N PRO A 29 12.73 -26.33 2.23
CA PRO A 29 13.94 -26.77 2.92
C PRO A 29 14.23 -25.84 4.10
N ILE A 30 14.26 -26.39 5.30
CA ILE A 30 14.51 -25.61 6.52
C ILE A 30 15.99 -25.44 6.74
N ALA A 31 16.53 -24.26 6.40
CA ALA A 31 17.95 -23.97 6.46
C ALA A 31 18.55 -24.14 7.87
N HIS A 32 17.80 -23.78 8.92
CA HIS A 32 18.23 -23.89 10.31
C HIS A 32 18.45 -25.34 10.80
N LEU A 33 17.82 -26.33 10.17
CA LEU A 33 18.05 -27.75 10.49
C LEU A 33 19.39 -28.24 9.93
N GLU A 34 19.90 -27.62 8.86
CA GLU A 34 21.19 -27.95 8.26
C GLU A 34 22.34 -27.14 8.91
N ASP A 35 22.09 -25.86 9.15
CA ASP A 35 23.04 -24.94 9.77
C ASP A 35 22.28 -23.98 10.71
N ARG A 36 22.57 -24.09 12.02
CA ARG A 36 21.93 -23.26 13.05
C ARG A 36 22.10 -21.75 12.90
N ASN A 37 23.02 -21.33 12.06
CA ASN A 37 23.26 -19.91 11.79
C ASN A 37 22.50 -19.40 10.57
N ARG A 38 21.64 -20.23 9.97
CA ARG A 38 20.86 -19.91 8.77
C ARG A 38 19.37 -19.95 9.10
N TYR A 39 18.74 -18.83 8.88
CA TYR A 39 17.31 -18.61 9.15
C TYR A 39 16.52 -18.46 7.85
N VAL A 40 17.20 -18.03 6.75
CA VAL A 40 16.58 -17.78 5.45
C VAL A 40 16.54 -19.06 4.61
N CYS A 41 15.33 -19.51 4.34
CA CYS A 41 14.98 -20.59 3.42
C CYS A 41 14.62 -19.98 2.06
N ASP A 42 15.60 -19.91 1.17
CA ASP A 42 15.49 -19.32 -0.18
C ASP A 42 15.98 -20.33 -1.22
N PRO A 43 15.15 -21.35 -1.55
CA PRO A 43 15.57 -22.45 -2.42
C PRO A 43 15.77 -22.03 -3.89
N GLU A 44 15.12 -20.96 -4.32
CA GLU A 44 15.21 -20.46 -5.70
C GLU A 44 16.26 -19.34 -5.86
N GLY A 45 16.88 -18.89 -4.76
CA GLY A 45 17.90 -17.85 -4.78
C GLY A 45 17.36 -16.48 -5.20
N ILE A 46 16.21 -16.12 -4.70
CA ILE A 46 15.56 -14.81 -4.95
C ILE A 46 16.39 -13.70 -4.34
N LEU A 47 16.91 -13.92 -3.11
CA LEU A 47 17.78 -12.99 -2.44
C LEU A 47 19.25 -13.24 -2.84
N SER A 48 20.01 -12.17 -2.90
CA SER A 48 21.47 -12.27 -3.04
C SER A 48 22.12 -12.96 -1.84
N ASN A 49 23.32 -13.52 -2.03
CA ASN A 49 24.07 -14.10 -0.93
C ASN A 49 24.36 -13.09 0.19
N GLN A 50 24.57 -11.82 -0.18
CA GLN A 50 24.81 -10.74 0.78
C GLN A 50 23.58 -10.47 1.63
N ALA A 51 22.39 -10.36 1.00
CA ALA A 51 21.15 -10.12 1.72
C ALA A 51 20.81 -11.27 2.67
N ARG A 52 20.96 -12.52 2.23
CA ARG A 52 20.78 -13.68 3.11
C ARG A 52 21.72 -13.64 4.32
N PHE A 53 23.00 -13.32 4.10
CA PHE A 53 23.97 -13.22 5.18
C PHE A 53 23.61 -12.12 6.20
N GLU A 54 23.19 -10.94 5.74
CA GLU A 54 22.79 -9.84 6.64
C GLU A 54 21.53 -10.17 7.43
N VAL A 55 20.52 -10.76 6.78
CA VAL A 55 19.28 -11.21 7.44
C VAL A 55 19.56 -12.32 8.45
N ASP A 56 20.37 -13.32 8.07
CA ASP A 56 20.78 -14.41 8.98
C ASP A 56 21.54 -13.86 10.21
N ALA A 57 22.42 -12.86 10.01
CA ALA A 57 23.17 -12.23 11.09
C ALA A 57 22.25 -11.51 12.09
N ALA A 58 21.28 -10.73 11.59
CA ALA A 58 20.29 -10.05 12.43
C ALA A 58 19.44 -11.06 13.23
N MET A 59 18.93 -12.11 12.58
CA MET A 59 18.14 -13.14 13.25
C MET A 59 18.93 -13.88 14.30
N ARG A 60 20.23 -14.15 14.07
CA ARG A 60 21.10 -14.74 15.06
C ARG A 60 21.27 -13.84 16.28
N THR A 61 21.53 -12.55 16.09
CA THR A 61 21.65 -11.60 17.19
C THR A 61 20.40 -11.57 18.05
N ILE A 62 19.22 -11.62 17.40
CA ILE A 62 17.93 -11.70 18.09
C ILE A 62 17.80 -12.97 18.90
N GLU A 63 18.09 -14.14 18.31
CA GLU A 63 17.97 -15.43 19.01
C GLU A 63 18.94 -15.51 20.19
N ASP A 64 20.20 -15.12 19.99
CA ASP A 64 21.22 -15.15 21.05
C ASP A 64 20.89 -14.22 22.23
N SER A 65 20.23 -13.08 21.98
CA SER A 65 19.94 -12.06 22.98
C SER A 65 18.60 -12.26 23.68
N THR A 66 17.58 -12.71 22.93
CA THR A 66 16.17 -12.73 23.40
C THR A 66 15.57 -14.13 23.49
N GLY A 67 16.23 -15.10 22.86
CA GLY A 67 15.73 -16.47 22.71
C GLY A 67 14.54 -16.58 21.72
N VAL A 68 14.29 -15.57 20.88
CA VAL A 68 13.27 -15.61 19.84
C VAL A 68 13.79 -16.42 18.65
N GLN A 69 13.09 -17.49 18.31
CA GLN A 69 13.41 -18.33 17.15
C GLN A 69 12.79 -17.76 15.88
N ALA A 70 13.58 -17.64 14.82
CA ALA A 70 13.10 -17.13 13.55
C ALA A 70 13.12 -18.21 12.46
N LEU A 71 12.14 -18.16 11.56
CA LEU A 71 12.12 -18.89 10.31
C LEU A 71 11.67 -17.96 9.19
N ILE A 72 12.49 -17.80 8.17
CA ILE A 72 12.21 -16.92 7.05
C ILE A 72 12.14 -17.74 5.79
N ALA A 73 11.00 -17.70 5.09
CA ALA A 73 10.82 -18.35 3.80
C ALA A 73 10.68 -17.30 2.70
N VAL A 74 11.48 -17.45 1.64
CA VAL A 74 11.44 -16.58 0.45
C VAL A 74 11.16 -17.45 -0.76
N LEU A 75 9.95 -17.34 -1.30
CA LEU A 75 9.40 -18.25 -2.29
C LEU A 75 8.78 -17.49 -3.46
N PRO A 76 8.85 -18.03 -4.70
CA PRO A 76 8.20 -17.41 -5.85
C PRO A 76 6.70 -17.57 -5.84
N GLU A 77 6.20 -18.77 -5.57
CA GLU A 77 4.77 -19.13 -5.56
C GLU A 77 4.52 -20.19 -4.48
N ILE A 78 3.34 -20.19 -3.88
CA ILE A 78 2.94 -21.04 -2.76
C ILE A 78 1.60 -21.75 -3.01
N ASP A 79 1.43 -22.96 -2.44
CA ASP A 79 0.18 -23.74 -2.45
C ASP A 79 -0.11 -24.24 -1.01
N PRO A 80 -1.23 -23.85 -0.36
CA PRO A 80 -2.30 -22.96 -0.86
C PRO A 80 -1.84 -21.50 -1.05
N ASN A 81 -2.49 -20.79 -1.97
CA ASN A 81 -2.22 -19.39 -2.27
C ASN A 81 -2.87 -18.47 -1.21
N ASP A 82 -2.52 -18.69 0.04
CA ASP A 82 -2.86 -17.89 1.21
C ASP A 82 -1.60 -17.71 2.05
N CYS A 83 -1.07 -16.49 2.04
CA CYS A 83 0.20 -16.18 2.70
C CYS A 83 0.15 -16.37 4.21
N PHE A 84 -0.98 -16.07 4.84
CA PHE A 84 -1.12 -16.25 6.28
C PHE A 84 -1.18 -17.74 6.65
N GLU A 85 -2.05 -18.49 5.98
CA GLU A 85 -2.20 -19.92 6.25
C GLU A 85 -0.89 -20.67 6.01
N PHE A 86 -0.21 -20.35 4.88
CA PHE A 86 1.09 -20.96 4.57
C PHE A 86 2.14 -20.66 5.64
N ALA A 87 2.29 -19.39 6.04
CA ALA A 87 3.27 -19.01 7.05
C ALA A 87 2.94 -19.61 8.44
N TYR A 88 1.66 -19.67 8.78
CA TYR A 88 1.19 -20.28 10.03
C TYR A 88 1.47 -21.78 10.05
N GLU A 89 1.10 -22.53 9.01
CA GLU A 89 1.39 -23.97 8.91
C GLU A 89 2.90 -24.22 8.90
N LEU A 90 3.68 -23.40 8.21
CA LEU A 90 5.14 -23.53 8.16
C LEU A 90 5.75 -23.43 9.57
N GLY A 91 5.29 -22.47 10.38
CA GLY A 91 5.71 -22.33 11.78
C GLY A 91 5.31 -23.50 12.64
N GLN A 92 4.08 -23.98 12.50
CA GLN A 92 3.54 -25.11 13.28
C GLN A 92 4.27 -26.43 12.97
N GLN A 93 4.48 -26.73 11.69
CA GLN A 93 5.13 -27.97 11.27
C GLN A 93 6.61 -28.03 11.69
N ASN A 94 7.27 -26.87 11.76
CA ASN A 94 8.70 -26.80 12.10
C ASN A 94 8.94 -26.45 13.56
N GLY A 95 7.88 -26.30 14.36
CA GLY A 95 7.98 -26.09 15.82
C GLY A 95 8.69 -24.77 16.19
N VAL A 96 8.54 -23.73 15.38
CA VAL A 96 9.16 -22.43 15.64
C VAL A 96 8.60 -21.83 16.93
N GLY A 97 9.49 -21.57 17.91
CA GLY A 97 9.10 -21.05 19.21
C GLY A 97 8.56 -22.08 20.19
N THR A 98 8.61 -23.39 19.88
CA THR A 98 8.17 -24.45 20.81
C THR A 98 9.01 -24.41 22.09
N GLY A 99 8.34 -24.23 23.24
CA GLY A 99 8.96 -24.23 24.54
C GLY A 99 8.71 -22.94 25.35
N ASN A 100 8.64 -21.80 24.70
CA ASN A 100 8.37 -20.50 25.34
C ASN A 100 7.45 -19.60 24.50
N ASP A 101 6.89 -20.12 23.41
CA ASP A 101 6.07 -19.42 22.42
C ASP A 101 6.75 -18.17 21.79
N LYS A 102 8.09 -18.12 21.86
CA LYS A 102 8.90 -17.05 21.29
C LYS A 102 9.37 -17.41 19.89
N GLY A 103 8.48 -17.34 18.92
CA GLY A 103 8.78 -17.63 17.53
C GLY A 103 8.32 -16.53 16.59
N ILE A 104 9.02 -16.34 15.49
CA ILE A 104 8.59 -15.52 14.37
C ILE A 104 8.79 -16.28 13.06
N VAL A 105 7.75 -16.33 12.25
CA VAL A 105 7.81 -16.79 10.87
C VAL A 105 7.60 -15.60 9.95
N ILE A 106 8.49 -15.45 8.98
CA ILE A 106 8.40 -14.40 7.95
C ILE A 106 8.35 -15.09 6.60
N LEU A 107 7.26 -14.89 5.87
CA LEU A 107 7.08 -15.38 4.51
C LEU A 107 7.10 -14.21 3.53
N LEU A 108 8.04 -14.24 2.60
CA LEU A 108 8.00 -13.39 1.39
C LEU A 108 7.63 -14.29 0.21
N CYS A 109 6.47 -14.05 -0.40
CA CYS A 109 6.08 -14.66 -1.66
C CYS A 109 6.11 -13.61 -2.76
N THR A 110 7.05 -13.73 -3.70
CA THR A 110 7.28 -12.69 -4.71
C THR A 110 6.25 -12.71 -5.82
N GLY A 111 5.69 -13.88 -6.18
CA GLY A 111 4.62 -14.00 -7.17
C GLY A 111 3.32 -13.36 -6.70
N GLU A 112 2.92 -13.66 -5.47
CA GLU A 112 1.74 -13.06 -4.82
C GLU A 112 2.00 -11.64 -4.31
N ARG A 113 3.26 -11.20 -4.33
CA ARG A 113 3.71 -9.91 -3.78
C ARG A 113 3.24 -9.69 -2.34
N CYS A 114 3.31 -10.75 -1.54
CA CYS A 114 2.94 -10.69 -0.14
C CYS A 114 4.15 -10.86 0.78
N ILE A 115 4.10 -10.14 1.88
CA ILE A 115 4.97 -10.33 3.04
C ILE A 115 4.08 -10.60 4.24
N GLN A 116 4.29 -11.73 4.91
CA GLN A 116 3.49 -12.15 6.05
C GLN A 116 4.38 -12.46 7.24
N PHE A 117 4.01 -11.90 8.40
CA PHE A 117 4.60 -12.21 9.69
C PHE A 117 3.60 -13.02 10.52
N VAL A 118 4.09 -14.07 11.16
CA VAL A 118 3.35 -14.85 12.13
C VAL A 118 4.20 -14.91 13.41
N THR A 119 3.69 -14.36 14.49
CA THR A 119 4.38 -14.26 15.79
C THR A 119 3.80 -15.26 16.78
N GLY A 120 4.68 -15.87 17.59
CA GLY A 120 4.27 -16.68 18.71
C GLY A 120 3.79 -15.80 19.88
N TYR A 121 2.92 -16.36 20.73
CA TYR A 121 2.30 -15.64 21.84
C TYR A 121 3.31 -14.98 22.82
N GLY A 122 4.51 -15.59 22.94
CA GLY A 122 5.57 -15.09 23.83
C GLY A 122 6.22 -13.77 23.39
N ILE A 123 5.99 -13.31 22.16
CA ILE A 123 6.53 -12.04 21.63
C ILE A 123 5.44 -11.04 21.23
N GLU A 124 4.16 -11.40 21.30
CA GLU A 124 3.05 -10.49 20.95
C GLU A 124 3.03 -9.21 21.80
N GLY A 125 3.58 -9.26 23.01
CA GLY A 125 3.67 -8.08 23.90
C GLY A 125 4.63 -7.01 23.35
N VAL A 126 5.66 -7.39 22.61
CA VAL A 126 6.66 -6.50 22.01
C VAL A 126 6.37 -6.29 20.54
N MET A 127 5.93 -7.35 19.85
CA MET A 127 5.71 -7.37 18.40
C MET A 127 4.28 -7.82 18.06
N PRO A 128 3.23 -7.04 18.41
CA PRO A 128 1.87 -7.30 18.02
C PRO A 128 1.68 -7.03 16.52
N ASP A 129 0.57 -7.51 15.94
CA ASP A 129 0.25 -7.37 14.52
C ASP A 129 0.38 -5.94 13.97
N ALA A 130 0.00 -4.95 14.77
CA ALA A 130 0.10 -3.54 14.39
C ALA A 130 1.55 -3.09 14.18
N VAL A 131 2.48 -3.61 15.00
CA VAL A 131 3.92 -3.34 14.88
C VAL A 131 4.49 -4.10 13.69
N CYS A 132 4.13 -5.37 13.51
CA CYS A 132 4.49 -6.15 12.33
C CYS A 132 4.12 -5.43 11.05
N ARG A 133 2.87 -4.94 10.98
CA ARG A 133 2.38 -4.16 9.83
C ARG A 133 3.15 -2.86 9.65
N SER A 134 3.48 -2.15 10.72
CA SER A 134 4.28 -0.91 10.64
C SER A 134 5.67 -1.17 10.05
N ILE A 135 6.34 -2.25 10.47
CA ILE A 135 7.64 -2.66 9.91
C ILE A 135 7.50 -2.97 8.41
N GLN A 136 6.48 -3.76 8.04
CA GLN A 136 6.24 -4.07 6.62
C GLN A 136 6.01 -2.81 5.78
N GLU A 137 5.15 -1.90 6.25
CA GLU A 137 4.77 -0.70 5.50
C GLU A 137 5.91 0.31 5.38
N LYS A 138 6.70 0.49 6.44
CA LYS A 138 7.77 1.49 6.46
C LYS A 138 9.09 1.00 5.89
N HIS A 139 9.51 -0.22 6.25
CA HIS A 139 10.87 -0.69 5.98
C HIS A 139 10.97 -1.76 4.89
N MET A 140 9.86 -2.42 4.51
CA MET A 140 9.91 -3.50 3.52
C MET A 140 9.18 -3.15 2.22
N ASN A 141 7.91 -2.73 2.31
CA ASN A 141 7.07 -2.47 1.15
C ASN A 141 7.59 -1.39 0.19
N PRO A 142 8.28 -0.32 0.62
CA PRO A 142 8.88 0.65 -0.29
C PRO A 142 9.87 0.01 -1.26
N HIS A 143 10.70 -0.90 -0.77
CA HIS A 143 11.65 -1.69 -1.56
C HIS A 143 10.93 -2.68 -2.48
N PHE A 144 9.97 -3.45 -1.95
CA PHE A 144 9.24 -4.47 -2.71
C PHE A 144 8.40 -3.90 -3.86
N ARG A 145 7.95 -2.64 -3.76
CA ARG A 145 7.29 -1.95 -4.89
C ARG A 145 8.21 -1.76 -6.10
N ASN A 146 9.51 -1.72 -5.85
CA ASN A 146 10.55 -1.56 -6.86
C ASN A 146 11.25 -2.88 -7.21
N ASP A 147 10.69 -4.03 -6.78
CA ASP A 147 11.26 -5.37 -6.91
C ASP A 147 12.65 -5.53 -6.22
N ASP A 148 12.99 -4.62 -5.29
CA ASP A 148 14.17 -4.70 -4.45
C ASP A 148 13.91 -5.60 -3.24
N TRP A 149 13.94 -6.91 -3.50
CA TRP A 149 13.68 -7.93 -2.46
C TRP A 149 14.80 -7.95 -1.41
N ASP A 150 16.03 -7.73 -1.82
CA ASP A 150 17.19 -7.66 -0.94
C ASP A 150 17.06 -6.52 0.07
N GLY A 151 16.87 -5.30 -0.43
CA GLY A 151 16.74 -4.11 0.40
C GLY A 151 15.59 -4.24 1.40
N GLY A 152 14.44 -4.68 0.94
CA GLY A 152 13.27 -4.84 1.81
C GLY A 152 13.48 -5.87 2.92
N MET A 153 14.11 -7.01 2.62
CA MET A 153 14.38 -8.04 3.64
C MET A 153 15.45 -7.58 4.64
N ILE A 154 16.51 -6.90 4.18
CA ILE A 154 17.56 -6.37 5.06
C ILE A 154 16.99 -5.29 6.00
N GLN A 155 16.24 -4.32 5.46
CA GLN A 155 15.65 -3.25 6.27
C GLN A 155 14.61 -3.78 7.26
N GLY A 156 13.79 -4.73 6.83
CA GLY A 156 12.85 -5.41 7.73
C GLY A 156 13.55 -6.16 8.86
N ALA A 157 14.61 -6.92 8.55
CA ALA A 157 15.37 -7.65 9.56
C ALA A 157 16.04 -6.71 10.58
N LYS A 158 16.62 -5.59 10.13
CA LYS A 158 17.19 -4.55 11.01
C LYS A 158 16.14 -3.89 11.90
N ALA A 159 14.95 -3.61 11.35
CA ALA A 159 13.85 -3.04 12.13
C ALA A 159 13.34 -3.99 13.23
N ILE A 160 13.28 -5.30 12.91
CA ILE A 160 12.92 -6.34 13.89
C ILE A 160 14.00 -6.45 14.97
N GLU A 161 15.27 -6.45 14.58
CA GLU A 161 16.41 -6.50 15.48
C GLU A 161 16.39 -5.32 16.46
N ALA A 162 16.30 -4.09 15.94
CA ALA A 162 16.19 -2.88 16.77
C ALA A 162 15.04 -2.91 17.76
N LEU A 163 13.88 -3.41 17.31
CA LEU A 163 12.70 -3.52 18.16
C LEU A 163 12.87 -4.54 19.29
N LEU A 164 13.37 -5.73 18.96
CA LEU A 164 13.48 -6.83 19.93
C LEU A 164 14.65 -6.66 20.90
N LEU A 165 15.68 -5.89 20.52
CA LEU A 165 16.80 -5.56 21.39
C LEU A 165 16.56 -4.26 22.19
N ASP A 166 15.45 -3.54 21.95
CA ASP A 166 15.18 -2.21 22.52
C ASP A 166 16.29 -1.19 22.20
N GLU A 167 16.85 -1.28 21.00
CA GLU A 167 17.94 -0.43 20.52
C GLU A 167 17.46 0.47 19.37
N PRO A 168 16.82 1.61 19.65
CA PRO A 168 16.26 2.49 18.63
C PRO A 168 17.31 3.06 17.66
N GLU A 169 18.60 3.05 18.03
CA GLU A 169 19.70 3.48 17.16
C GLU A 169 19.93 2.52 15.96
N LEU A 170 19.47 1.25 16.08
CA LEU A 170 19.53 0.27 14.99
C LEU A 170 18.35 0.36 14.04
N MET A 171 17.31 1.16 14.38
CA MET A 171 16.20 1.35 13.47
C MET A 171 16.70 1.94 12.15
N PRO A 172 16.33 1.33 11.00
CA PRO A 172 16.68 1.89 9.71
C PRO A 172 16.10 3.31 9.61
N GLU A 173 16.90 4.24 9.08
CA GLU A 173 16.38 5.55 8.72
C GLU A 173 15.25 5.34 7.71
N ASP A 174 14.11 5.98 7.94
CA ASP A 174 13.01 5.97 6.98
C ASP A 174 13.50 6.73 5.73
N ASP A 175 13.96 6.00 4.71
CA ASP A 175 14.35 6.53 3.38
C ASP A 175 13.14 7.13 2.63
N MET A 176 11.97 7.13 3.26
CA MET A 176 10.83 7.89 2.79
C MET A 176 10.93 9.34 3.28
N GLU A 177 11.84 10.09 2.70
CA GLU A 177 11.52 11.49 2.45
C GLU A 177 10.28 11.46 1.54
N ASP A 178 9.11 11.55 2.18
CA ASP A 178 7.94 12.08 1.50
C ASP A 178 8.33 13.48 1.02
N ASP A 179 8.96 13.52 -0.17
CA ASP A 179 9.34 14.74 -0.89
C ASP A 179 8.11 15.49 -1.42
N ILE A 180 7.00 15.37 -0.66
CA ILE A 180 5.89 16.27 -0.77
C ILE A 180 6.23 17.49 0.09
N THR A 181 7.13 18.31 -0.45
CA THR A 181 7.50 19.54 0.22
C THR A 181 6.25 20.34 0.55
N LEU A 182 6.21 20.95 1.75
CA LEU A 182 5.13 21.85 2.20
C LEU A 182 4.73 22.85 1.11
N GLY A 183 5.68 23.19 0.21
CA GLY A 183 5.45 24.01 -0.97
C GLY A 183 4.55 23.36 -2.03
N GLN A 184 4.58 22.04 -2.24
CA GLN A 184 3.71 21.36 -3.21
C GLN A 184 2.27 21.26 -2.67
N PHE A 185 2.09 21.01 -1.38
CA PHE A 185 0.76 21.09 -0.75
C PHE A 185 0.20 22.52 -0.84
N ALA A 186 1.00 23.53 -0.51
CA ALA A 186 0.57 24.93 -0.62
C ALA A 186 0.19 25.30 -2.07
N ALA A 187 0.96 24.89 -3.07
CA ALA A 187 0.67 25.14 -4.47
C ALA A 187 -0.63 24.44 -4.95
N THR A 188 -0.86 23.18 -4.54
CA THR A 188 -2.09 22.46 -4.88
C THR A 188 -3.32 23.06 -4.20
N PHE A 189 -3.22 23.44 -2.92
CA PHE A 189 -4.31 24.13 -2.21
C PHE A 189 -4.64 25.48 -2.85
N VAL A 190 -3.64 26.27 -3.21
CA VAL A 190 -3.84 27.57 -3.89
C VAL A 190 -4.52 27.37 -5.25
N THR A 191 -4.12 26.39 -6.04
CA THR A 191 -4.77 26.10 -7.33
C THR A 191 -6.21 25.65 -7.17
N ILE A 192 -6.52 24.80 -6.18
CA ILE A 192 -7.88 24.38 -5.86
C ILE A 192 -8.74 25.57 -5.44
N ILE A 193 -8.24 26.45 -4.56
CA ILE A 193 -8.97 27.65 -4.11
C ILE A 193 -9.24 28.58 -5.30
N LEU A 194 -8.25 28.81 -6.16
CA LEU A 194 -8.40 29.66 -7.35
C LEU A 194 -9.42 29.10 -8.34
N THR A 195 -9.42 27.79 -8.56
CA THR A 195 -10.40 27.14 -9.45
C THR A 195 -11.81 27.21 -8.86
N PHE A 196 -11.97 26.94 -7.56
CA PHE A 196 -13.27 27.07 -6.88
C PHE A 196 -13.80 28.51 -6.86
N THR A 197 -12.97 29.48 -6.54
CA THR A 197 -13.35 30.90 -6.57
C THR A 197 -13.67 31.36 -7.99
N GLY A 198 -12.90 30.93 -8.99
CA GLY A 198 -13.19 31.18 -10.39
C GLY A 198 -14.53 30.59 -10.84
N LEU A 199 -14.83 29.36 -10.41
CA LEU A 199 -16.10 28.69 -10.70
C LEU A 199 -17.30 29.43 -10.06
N ILE A 200 -17.17 29.82 -8.79
CA ILE A 200 -18.21 30.59 -8.06
C ILE A 200 -18.49 31.92 -8.78
N VAL A 201 -17.44 32.67 -9.11
CA VAL A 201 -17.58 33.94 -9.83
C VAL A 201 -18.19 33.72 -11.23
N PHE A 202 -17.80 32.66 -11.92
CA PHE A 202 -18.34 32.32 -13.24
C PHE A 202 -19.85 31.99 -13.17
N VAL A 203 -20.26 31.17 -12.17
CA VAL A 203 -21.67 30.81 -11.97
C VAL A 203 -22.48 32.04 -11.59
N ASP A 204 -21.99 32.87 -10.67
CA ASP A 204 -22.67 34.10 -10.25
C ASP A 204 -22.86 35.07 -11.44
N ARG A 205 -21.81 35.31 -12.22
CA ARG A 205 -21.89 36.12 -13.45
C ARG A 205 -22.87 35.54 -14.47
N ARG A 206 -22.95 34.22 -14.60
CA ARG A 206 -23.89 33.56 -15.53
C ARG A 206 -25.32 33.71 -15.04
N GLN A 207 -25.57 33.60 -13.73
CA GLN A 207 -26.91 33.78 -13.15
C GLN A 207 -27.42 35.22 -13.20
N ARG A 208 -26.55 36.21 -13.14
CA ARG A 208 -26.88 37.64 -13.20
C ARG A 208 -26.93 38.21 -14.63
N ARG A 209 -26.70 37.39 -15.68
CA ARG A 209 -26.82 37.82 -17.06
C ARG A 209 -28.28 37.96 -17.47
N CYS A 210 -28.63 39.12 -17.97
CA CYS A 210 -29.94 39.38 -18.54
C CYS A 210 -30.10 38.64 -19.88
N PRO A 211 -31.15 37.84 -20.13
CA PRO A 211 -31.37 37.16 -21.40
C PRO A 211 -31.62 38.10 -22.57
N LYS A 212 -32.15 39.32 -22.32
CA LYS A 212 -32.47 40.29 -23.36
C LYS A 212 -31.26 41.12 -23.82
N CYS A 213 -30.51 41.72 -22.87
CA CYS A 213 -29.38 42.61 -23.23
C CYS A 213 -27.99 41.96 -23.01
N ARG A 214 -27.93 40.72 -22.51
CA ARG A 214 -26.73 39.90 -22.22
C ARG A 214 -25.72 40.53 -21.23
N LYS A 215 -26.04 41.69 -20.61
CA LYS A 215 -25.22 42.30 -19.58
C LYS A 215 -25.46 41.63 -18.22
N VAL A 216 -24.43 41.62 -17.36
CA VAL A 216 -24.49 41.12 -15.98
C VAL A 216 -25.12 42.22 -15.09
N ALA A 217 -26.44 42.35 -15.14
CA ALA A 217 -27.16 43.46 -14.52
C ALA A 217 -28.51 43.02 -13.89
N LEU A 218 -28.77 41.74 -13.73
CA LEU A 218 -29.97 41.25 -13.04
C LEU A 218 -29.85 41.44 -11.54
N LYS A 219 -30.83 42.14 -10.95
CA LYS A 219 -30.97 42.36 -9.50
C LYS A 219 -32.29 41.74 -9.04
N LYS A 220 -32.26 41.02 -7.92
CA LYS A 220 -33.45 40.48 -7.29
C LYS A 220 -34.25 41.59 -6.66
N ILE A 221 -35.55 41.71 -6.99
CA ILE A 221 -36.45 42.73 -6.49
C ILE A 221 -37.32 42.18 -5.37
N SER A 222 -37.90 41.01 -5.58
CA SER A 222 -38.83 40.42 -4.61
C SER A 222 -38.67 38.90 -4.57
N ARG A 223 -39.10 38.31 -3.44
CA ARG A 223 -39.17 36.86 -3.23
C ARG A 223 -40.50 36.54 -2.59
N THR A 224 -41.32 35.71 -3.27
CA THR A 224 -42.63 35.30 -2.79
C THR A 224 -42.59 33.83 -2.40
N TYR A 225 -43.06 33.52 -1.20
CA TYR A 225 -43.13 32.14 -0.68
C TYR A 225 -44.44 31.49 -1.13
N HIS A 226 -44.40 30.27 -1.63
CA HIS A 226 -45.56 29.54 -2.15
C HIS A 226 -45.99 28.34 -1.27
N GLY A 227 -45.20 27.96 -0.29
CA GLY A 227 -45.49 26.83 0.57
C GLY A 227 -44.40 25.80 0.68
N LYS A 228 -44.67 24.73 1.43
CA LYS A 228 -43.75 23.63 1.66
C LYS A 228 -44.34 22.33 1.13
N ILE A 229 -43.63 21.61 0.26
CA ILE A 229 -44.01 20.33 -0.32
C ILE A 229 -42.86 19.33 -0.09
N HIS A 230 -43.15 18.19 0.52
CA HIS A 230 -42.16 17.15 0.84
C HIS A 230 -40.92 17.67 1.58
N GLY A 231 -41.08 18.60 2.52
CA GLY A 231 -39.99 19.16 3.29
C GLY A 231 -39.28 20.35 2.63
N MET A 232 -39.46 20.58 1.33
CA MET A 232 -38.84 21.67 0.56
C MET A 232 -39.76 22.92 0.51
N LYS A 233 -39.18 24.10 0.71
CA LYS A 233 -39.86 25.38 0.57
C LYS A 233 -39.72 25.89 -0.86
N TYR A 234 -40.81 26.35 -1.44
CA TYR A 234 -40.88 26.89 -2.80
C TYR A 234 -41.05 28.39 -2.79
N TYR A 235 -40.24 29.07 -3.57
CA TYR A 235 -40.24 30.53 -3.71
C TYR A 235 -40.21 30.91 -5.19
N THR A 236 -40.86 32.00 -5.53
CA THR A 236 -40.64 32.69 -6.81
C THR A 236 -39.91 33.98 -6.56
N SER A 237 -38.75 34.15 -7.18
CA SER A 237 -37.93 35.33 -7.11
C SER A 237 -38.04 36.15 -8.41
N LEU A 238 -38.38 37.42 -8.27
CA LEU A 238 -38.47 38.37 -9.40
C LEU A 238 -37.16 39.13 -9.52
N PHE A 239 -36.60 39.11 -10.71
CA PHE A 239 -35.35 39.82 -11.06
C PHE A 239 -35.64 40.89 -12.10
N GLU A 240 -35.04 42.07 -11.98
CA GLU A 240 -35.08 43.14 -12.97
C GLU A 240 -33.64 43.45 -13.43
N CYS A 241 -33.52 43.67 -14.73
CA CYS A 241 -32.26 44.11 -15.33
C CYS A 241 -32.08 45.62 -15.13
N GLN A 242 -31.03 46.03 -14.44
CA GLN A 242 -30.71 47.46 -14.18
C GLN A 242 -30.33 48.24 -15.47
N ASN A 243 -30.12 47.54 -16.61
CA ASN A 243 -29.73 48.18 -17.86
C ASN A 243 -30.88 48.29 -18.89
N CYS A 244 -31.81 47.34 -18.93
CA CYS A 244 -32.89 47.31 -19.94
C CYS A 244 -34.27 47.13 -19.33
N HIS A 245 -34.40 47.12 -18.00
CA HIS A 245 -35.65 46.97 -17.23
C HIS A 245 -36.43 45.71 -17.56
N HIS A 246 -35.80 44.70 -18.19
CA HIS A 246 -36.46 43.43 -18.46
C HIS A 246 -36.62 42.66 -17.15
N GLN A 247 -37.87 42.23 -16.89
CA GLN A 247 -38.21 41.45 -15.70
C GLN A 247 -38.22 39.95 -16.00
N LEU A 248 -37.74 39.15 -15.07
CA LEU A 248 -37.63 37.71 -15.16
C LEU A 248 -37.98 37.08 -13.84
N SER A 249 -38.86 36.08 -13.81
CA SER A 249 -39.18 35.27 -12.63
C SER A 249 -38.38 33.96 -12.66
N ARG A 250 -37.89 33.54 -11.48
CA ARG A 250 -37.24 32.22 -11.31
C ARG A 250 -37.82 31.55 -10.07
N GLU A 251 -38.09 30.24 -10.21
CA GLU A 251 -38.43 29.41 -9.09
C GLU A 251 -37.20 28.99 -8.34
N GLU A 252 -37.24 29.13 -7.02
CA GLU A 252 -36.14 28.74 -6.10
C GLU A 252 -36.70 27.69 -5.13
N ARG A 253 -35.89 26.68 -4.82
CA ARG A 253 -36.23 25.65 -3.84
C ARG A 253 -35.22 25.67 -2.72
N GLU A 254 -35.68 25.58 -1.48
CA GLU A 254 -34.81 25.60 -0.29
C GLU A 254 -35.26 24.44 0.65
N TYR A 255 -34.30 23.70 1.15
CA TYR A 255 -34.52 22.61 2.10
C TYR A 255 -34.84 23.09 3.51
#